data_c68c5522d8c653388ea84e842425e7df
#
_entry.id   c68c5522d8c653388ea84e842425e7df
#
_cell.length_a   1.000
_cell.length_b   1.000
_cell.length_c   1.000
_cell.angle_alpha   90.00
_cell.angle_beta   90.00
_cell.angle_gamma   90.00
#
_symmetry.space_group_name_H-M   'P 1'
#
loop_
_entity.id
_entity.type
_entity.pdbx_description
1 polymer ?
#
loop_
_entity_poly.entity_id
_entity_poly.type
_entity_poly.pdbx_seq_one_letter_code
_entity_poly.pdbx_strand_id
1 'polypeptide(L)'
;ALSGDGIVAIHDAVRPMATTTLVRDLFDEAIIHGSAIPVIPVRDSLRQKSAGGSKAVDREQYVAVQTPQCFDFSRLMNAYREQTTGSFTDDASLFESTGGKVHLVGGENSNIKITWPEDLYFAEAILKSRI
;
A
#
# COMPACT_ATOMS: atom_id res chain seq x y z
N ALA A 1 4.73 -1.28 -23.90
CA ALA A 1 3.54 -0.87 -23.14
C ALA A 1 2.79 -2.11 -22.68
N LEU A 2 2.36 -2.16 -21.43
CA LEU A 2 1.50 -3.23 -20.94
C LEU A 2 0.11 -3.08 -21.60
N SER A 3 -0.43 -4.16 -22.12
CA SER A 3 -1.76 -4.20 -22.72
C SER A 3 -2.43 -5.52 -22.36
N GLY A 4 -3.73 -5.50 -22.13
CA GLY A 4 -4.53 -6.69 -21.88
C GLY A 4 -5.16 -6.73 -20.49
N ASP A 5 -5.84 -7.83 -20.21
CA ASP A 5 -6.46 -8.11 -18.91
C ASP A 5 -5.42 -8.75 -17.98
N GLY A 6 -5.54 -8.47 -16.71
CA GLY A 6 -4.66 -9.05 -15.69
C GLY A 6 -4.54 -8.18 -14.45
N ILE A 7 -3.70 -8.63 -13.53
CA ILE A 7 -3.38 -7.88 -12.31
C ILE A 7 -2.02 -7.20 -12.47
N VAL A 8 -1.94 -5.93 -12.13
CA VAL A 8 -0.70 -5.17 -12.04
C VAL A 8 -0.37 -4.91 -10.58
N ALA A 9 0.90 -5.07 -10.21
CA ALA A 9 1.40 -4.71 -8.89
C ALA A 9 2.30 -3.47 -9.01
N ILE A 10 2.03 -2.46 -8.19
CA ILE A 10 2.85 -1.25 -8.09
C ILE A 10 3.58 -1.30 -6.76
N HIS A 11 4.91 -1.22 -6.82
CA HIS A 11 5.74 -1.42 -5.64
C HIS A 11 6.77 -0.32 -5.44
N ASP A 12 6.88 0.16 -4.20
CA ASP A 12 7.95 1.08 -3.78
C ASP A 12 9.31 0.38 -3.93
N ALA A 13 10.21 0.91 -4.75
CA ALA A 13 11.57 0.37 -4.90
C ALA A 13 12.37 0.35 -3.59
N VAL A 14 11.97 1.15 -2.62
CA VAL A 14 12.58 1.24 -1.28
C VAL A 14 11.95 0.31 -0.24
N ARG A 15 11.18 -0.71 -0.67
CA ARG A 15 10.66 -1.79 0.18
C ARG A 15 11.21 -3.15 -0.25
N PRO A 16 12.49 -3.41 -0.05
CA PRO A 16 13.11 -4.64 -0.57
C PRO A 16 12.75 -5.90 0.22
N MET A 17 11.98 -5.76 1.32
CA MET A 17 11.70 -6.85 2.26
C MET A 17 10.35 -7.54 2.05
N ALA A 18 9.56 -7.18 1.04
CA ALA A 18 8.34 -7.89 0.71
C ALA A 18 8.63 -9.37 0.45
N THR A 19 7.89 -10.26 1.10
CA THR A 19 8.06 -11.70 0.90
C THR A 19 7.32 -12.18 -0.35
N THR A 20 7.75 -13.32 -0.90
CA THR A 20 7.05 -13.97 -2.01
C THR A 20 5.64 -14.42 -1.59
N THR A 21 5.44 -14.77 -0.33
CA THR A 21 4.12 -15.11 0.22
C THR A 21 3.20 -13.91 0.16
N LEU A 22 3.63 -12.75 0.70
CA LEU A 22 2.84 -11.52 0.65
C LEU A 22 2.48 -11.15 -0.81
N VAL A 23 3.45 -11.21 -1.71
CA VAL A 23 3.20 -10.89 -3.13
C VAL A 23 2.15 -11.82 -3.73
N ARG A 24 2.25 -13.12 -3.47
CA ARG A 24 1.29 -14.11 -3.97
C ARG A 24 -0.12 -13.84 -3.42
N ASP A 25 -0.24 -13.66 -2.12
CA ASP A 25 -1.53 -13.41 -1.46
C ASP A 25 -2.20 -12.15 -2.02
N LEU A 26 -1.42 -11.09 -2.28
CA LEU A 26 -1.94 -9.87 -2.89
C LEU A 26 -2.46 -10.08 -4.31
N PHE A 27 -1.76 -10.88 -5.14
CA PHE A 27 -2.24 -11.23 -6.47
C PHE A 27 -3.52 -12.06 -6.41
N ASP A 28 -3.57 -13.07 -5.55
CA ASP A 28 -4.74 -13.95 -5.39
C ASP A 28 -5.97 -13.15 -4.94
N GLU A 29 -5.82 -12.27 -3.95
CA GLU A 29 -6.89 -11.41 -3.47
C GLU A 29 -7.32 -10.35 -4.51
N ALA A 30 -6.38 -9.82 -5.27
CA ALA A 30 -6.70 -8.86 -6.34
C ALA A 30 -7.48 -9.51 -7.49
N ILE A 31 -7.23 -10.77 -7.81
CA ILE A 31 -8.01 -11.54 -8.80
C ILE A 31 -9.47 -11.64 -8.34
N ILE A 32 -9.71 -11.89 -7.04
CA ILE A 32 -11.06 -12.06 -6.50
C ILE A 32 -11.78 -10.72 -6.35
N HIS A 33 -11.09 -9.68 -5.85
CA HIS A 33 -11.71 -8.42 -5.44
C HIS A 33 -11.49 -7.25 -6.41
N GLY A 34 -10.63 -7.40 -7.40
CA GLY A 34 -10.24 -6.35 -8.35
C GLY A 34 -9.16 -5.41 -7.82
N SER A 35 -8.81 -5.52 -6.55
CA SER A 35 -7.67 -4.83 -5.93
C SER A 35 -7.26 -5.53 -4.64
N ALA A 36 -6.01 -5.36 -4.22
CA ALA A 36 -5.52 -5.77 -2.91
C ALA A 36 -4.35 -4.89 -2.50
N ILE A 37 -4.40 -4.32 -1.31
CA ILE A 37 -3.30 -3.53 -0.73
C ILE A 37 -2.94 -4.05 0.65
N PRO A 38 -1.63 -4.15 0.98
CA PRO A 38 -1.20 -4.64 2.27
C PRO A 38 -1.26 -3.53 3.31
N VAL A 39 -1.77 -3.87 4.48
CA VAL A 39 -1.89 -2.93 5.61
C VAL A 39 -1.40 -3.55 6.89
N ILE A 40 -0.86 -2.71 7.77
CA ILE A 40 -0.47 -3.08 9.13
C ILE A 40 -1.16 -2.17 10.15
N PRO A 41 -1.38 -2.65 11.39
CA PRO A 41 -1.92 -1.81 12.45
C PRO A 41 -1.01 -0.62 12.75
N VAL A 42 -1.60 0.51 13.10
CA VAL A 42 -0.85 1.67 13.61
C VAL A 42 -0.43 1.39 15.06
N ARG A 43 0.86 1.48 15.34
CA ARG A 43 1.42 1.19 16.69
C ARG A 43 1.38 2.38 17.62
N ASP A 44 1.71 3.57 17.09
CA ASP A 44 1.78 4.79 17.87
C ASP A 44 0.41 5.44 18.04
N SER A 45 0.24 6.23 19.09
CA SER A 45 -0.93 7.08 19.26
C SER A 45 -0.98 8.13 18.15
N LEU A 46 -2.14 8.30 17.53
CA LEU A 46 -2.35 9.28 16.47
C LEU A 46 -2.98 10.55 16.98
N ARG A 47 -2.61 11.67 16.37
CA ARG A 47 -3.26 12.97 16.56
C ARG A 47 -3.60 13.59 15.21
N GLN A 48 -4.82 14.06 15.07
CA GLN A 48 -5.23 14.85 13.92
C GLN A 48 -4.82 16.31 14.12
N LYS A 49 -4.00 16.85 13.23
CA LYS A 49 -3.61 18.26 13.26
C LYS A 49 -4.76 19.14 12.76
N SER A 50 -4.87 20.34 13.35
CA SER A 50 -5.76 21.41 12.93
C SER A 50 -5.05 22.76 13.05
N ALA A 51 -5.62 23.83 12.48
CA ALA A 51 -5.05 25.17 12.53
C ALA A 51 -4.82 25.70 13.96
N GLY A 52 -5.61 25.26 14.94
CA GLY A 52 -5.54 25.67 16.35
C GLY A 52 -4.90 24.65 17.29
N GLY A 53 -4.28 23.59 16.78
CA GLY A 53 -3.68 22.56 17.60
C GLY A 53 -3.88 21.14 17.06
N SER A 54 -4.24 20.22 17.94
CA SER A 54 -4.48 18.83 17.54
C SER A 54 -5.47 18.13 18.46
N LYS A 55 -6.08 17.04 17.99
CA LYS A 55 -6.92 16.16 18.81
C LYS A 55 -6.47 14.71 18.70
N ALA A 56 -6.66 13.94 19.77
CA ALA A 56 -6.47 12.50 19.73
C ALA A 56 -7.51 11.85 18.82
N VAL A 57 -7.10 10.82 18.11
CA VAL A 57 -7.99 9.96 17.31
C VAL A 57 -7.81 8.51 17.74
N ASP A 58 -8.84 7.72 17.54
CA ASP A 58 -8.79 6.29 17.80
C ASP A 58 -7.96 5.61 16.70
N ARG A 59 -6.75 5.17 17.04
CA ARG A 59 -5.83 4.50 16.09
C ARG A 59 -6.37 3.19 15.53
N GLU A 60 -7.31 2.54 16.21
CA GLU A 60 -7.87 1.27 15.73
C GLU A 60 -8.74 1.45 14.49
N GLN A 61 -9.15 2.67 14.20
CA GLN A 61 -9.87 3.03 12.98
C GLN A 61 -8.94 3.30 11.79
N TYR A 62 -7.62 3.17 11.97
CA TYR A 62 -6.61 3.48 10.96
C TYR A 62 -5.67 2.31 10.75
N VAL A 63 -5.19 2.20 9.54
CA VAL A 63 -4.14 1.24 9.17
C VAL A 63 -3.03 1.95 8.41
N ALA A 64 -1.82 1.47 8.53
CA ALA A 64 -0.70 1.94 7.73
C ALA A 64 -0.60 1.10 6.45
N VAL A 65 -0.60 1.78 5.31
CA VAL A 65 -0.57 1.14 3.99
C VAL A 65 0.86 0.83 3.58
N GLN A 66 1.04 -0.33 3.00
CA GLN A 66 2.31 -0.75 2.40
C GLN A 66 2.15 -0.97 0.89
N THR A 67 3.20 -1.38 0.24
CA THR A 67 3.22 -1.90 -1.13
C THR A 67 3.91 -3.28 -1.17
N PRO A 68 3.67 -4.15 -2.19
CA PRO A 68 2.98 -3.89 -3.45
C PRO A 68 1.48 -3.63 -3.30
N GLN A 69 0.94 -2.75 -4.15
CA GLN A 69 -0.50 -2.57 -4.30
C GLN A 69 -0.91 -3.21 -5.63
N CYS A 70 -1.85 -4.13 -5.58
CA CYS A 70 -2.30 -4.91 -6.73
C CYS A 70 -3.68 -4.45 -7.19
N PHE A 71 -3.85 -4.30 -8.50
CA PHE A 71 -5.10 -3.84 -9.10
C PHE A 71 -5.39 -4.59 -10.39
N ASP A 72 -6.67 -4.73 -10.71
CA ASP A 72 -7.09 -5.02 -12.08
C ASP A 72 -6.53 -3.94 -13.02
N PHE A 73 -5.76 -4.39 -14.02
CA PHE A 73 -5.02 -3.48 -14.89
C PHE A 73 -5.95 -2.55 -15.69
N SER A 74 -7.02 -3.10 -16.26
CA SER A 74 -7.95 -2.32 -17.08
C SER A 74 -8.66 -1.26 -16.26
N ARG A 75 -9.09 -1.60 -15.04
CA ARG A 75 -9.76 -0.67 -14.12
C ARG A 75 -8.81 0.43 -13.65
N LEU A 76 -7.59 0.09 -13.29
CA LEU A 76 -6.58 1.08 -12.90
C LEU A 76 -6.25 2.03 -14.07
N MET A 77 -6.06 1.49 -15.27
CA MET A 77 -5.78 2.31 -16.45
C MET A 77 -6.92 3.25 -16.80
N ASN A 78 -8.17 2.82 -16.61
CA ASN A 78 -9.34 3.69 -16.77
C ASN A 78 -9.32 4.83 -15.73
N ALA A 79 -8.99 4.52 -14.47
CA ALA A 79 -8.85 5.54 -13.44
C ALA A 79 -7.80 6.60 -13.81
N TYR A 80 -6.67 6.20 -14.37
CA TYR A 80 -5.66 7.14 -14.88
C TYR A 80 -6.16 7.99 -16.04
N ARG A 81 -6.96 7.43 -16.94
CA ARG A 81 -7.52 8.16 -18.10
C ARG A 81 -8.61 9.14 -17.70
N GLU A 82 -9.41 8.79 -16.72
CA GLU A 82 -10.50 9.61 -16.20
C GLU A 82 -10.04 10.72 -15.26
N GLN A 83 -8.80 10.62 -14.80
CA GLN A 83 -8.21 11.63 -13.92
C GLN A 83 -8.11 12.97 -14.64
N THR A 84 -9.01 13.89 -14.32
CA THR A 84 -9.02 15.25 -14.90
C THR A 84 -8.47 16.30 -13.96
N THR A 85 -8.54 16.09 -12.64
CA THR A 85 -8.05 17.02 -11.62
C THR A 85 -7.84 16.28 -10.30
N GLY A 86 -6.74 16.55 -9.62
CA GLY A 86 -6.49 16.11 -8.26
C GLY A 86 -5.07 15.56 -8.08
N SER A 87 -4.48 15.84 -6.93
CA SER A 87 -3.27 15.15 -6.48
C SER A 87 -3.71 13.95 -5.67
N PHE A 88 -3.44 12.76 -6.18
CA PHE A 88 -3.62 11.53 -5.41
C PHE A 88 -2.30 11.19 -4.71
N THR A 89 -2.37 10.72 -3.48
CA THR A 89 -1.19 10.37 -2.69
C THR A 89 -0.65 8.99 -3.04
N ASP A 90 -1.51 8.12 -3.60
CA ASP A 90 -1.17 6.76 -4.03
C ASP A 90 -2.17 6.24 -5.09
N ASP A 91 -1.85 5.08 -5.68
CA ASP A 91 -2.67 4.45 -6.71
C ASP A 91 -4.01 3.95 -6.16
N ALA A 92 -4.06 3.56 -4.88
CA ALA A 92 -5.30 3.15 -4.22
C ALA A 92 -6.32 4.30 -4.18
N SER A 93 -5.88 5.50 -3.81
CA SER A 93 -6.74 6.70 -3.78
C SER A 93 -7.26 7.05 -5.17
N LEU A 94 -6.42 6.92 -6.20
CA LEU A 94 -6.84 7.10 -7.59
C LEU A 94 -7.89 6.06 -7.99
N PHE A 95 -7.66 4.79 -7.69
CA PHE A 95 -8.58 3.70 -8.00
C PHE A 95 -9.94 3.89 -7.32
N GLU A 96 -9.97 4.34 -6.06
CA GLU A 96 -11.20 4.65 -5.33
C GLU A 96 -11.96 5.83 -5.92
N SER A 97 -11.27 6.85 -6.43
CA SER A 97 -11.88 8.06 -6.98
C SER A 97 -12.79 7.79 -8.19
N THR A 98 -12.60 6.67 -8.87
CA THR A 98 -13.39 6.22 -10.02
C THR A 98 -14.41 5.13 -9.65
N GLY A 99 -14.72 4.97 -8.35
CA GLY A 99 -15.69 4.00 -7.85
C GLY A 99 -15.12 2.61 -7.59
N GLY A 100 -13.80 2.43 -7.68
CA GLY A 100 -13.14 1.20 -7.27
C GLY A 100 -13.23 1.00 -5.76
N LYS A 101 -13.33 -0.25 -5.31
CA LYS A 101 -13.19 -0.61 -3.90
C LYS A 101 -11.82 -1.18 -3.68
N VAL A 102 -11.13 -0.72 -2.64
CA VAL A 102 -9.83 -1.22 -2.24
C VAL A 102 -10.00 -2.32 -1.19
N HIS A 103 -9.50 -3.51 -1.52
CA HIS A 103 -9.50 -4.65 -0.60
C HIS A 103 -8.22 -4.65 0.25
N LEU A 104 -8.37 -4.69 1.58
CA LEU A 104 -7.26 -4.69 2.52
C LEU A 104 -6.80 -6.11 2.82
N VAL A 105 -5.49 -6.34 2.75
CA VAL A 105 -4.83 -7.61 3.06
C VAL A 105 -3.83 -7.40 4.18
N GLY A 106 -3.65 -8.39 5.05
CA GLY A 106 -2.63 -8.32 6.10
C GLY A 106 -1.24 -8.15 5.51
N GLY A 107 -0.58 -7.05 5.87
CA GLY A 107 0.81 -6.78 5.49
C GLY A 107 1.81 -7.41 6.44
N GLU A 108 3.07 -7.06 6.27
CA GLU A 108 4.19 -7.60 7.06
C GLU A 108 4.94 -6.47 7.75
N ASN A 109 5.15 -6.59 9.07
CA ASN A 109 5.96 -5.62 9.82
C ASN A 109 7.40 -5.52 9.30
N SER A 110 7.91 -6.60 8.71
CA SER A 110 9.24 -6.63 8.10
C SER A 110 9.31 -5.96 6.72
N ASN A 111 8.16 -5.68 6.09
CA ASN A 111 8.10 -4.97 4.80
C ASN A 111 8.24 -3.45 5.00
N ILE A 112 9.33 -3.05 5.61
CA ILE A 112 9.64 -1.65 5.92
C ILE A 112 9.92 -0.83 4.66
N LYS A 113 9.60 0.46 4.72
CA LYS A 113 10.02 1.44 3.72
C LYS A 113 11.33 2.07 4.18
N ILE A 114 12.39 1.91 3.40
CA ILE A 114 13.69 2.54 3.67
C ILE A 114 13.56 4.02 3.26
N THR A 115 13.42 4.89 4.25
CA THR A 115 13.22 6.34 4.05
C THR A 115 14.34 7.13 4.71
N TRP A 116 14.81 6.66 5.87
CA TRP A 116 15.85 7.28 6.65
C TRP A 116 17.11 6.41 6.68
N PRO A 117 18.30 6.98 6.92
CA PRO A 117 19.53 6.18 7.01
C PRO A 117 19.46 5.05 8.04
N GLU A 118 18.74 5.26 9.13
CA GLU A 118 18.55 4.26 10.20
C GLU A 118 17.78 3.03 9.74
N ASP A 119 16.90 3.18 8.74
CA ASP A 119 16.10 2.07 8.20
C ASP A 119 16.98 0.99 7.54
N LEU A 120 18.19 1.35 7.10
CA LEU A 120 19.16 0.40 6.57
C LEU A 120 19.61 -0.62 7.61
N TYR A 121 19.79 -0.20 8.87
CA TYR A 121 20.14 -1.11 9.96
C TYR A 121 19.00 -2.07 10.26
N PHE A 122 17.76 -1.59 10.23
CA PHE A 122 16.59 -2.45 10.39
C PHE A 122 16.47 -3.44 9.23
N ALA A 123 16.66 -2.99 8.01
CA ALA A 123 16.62 -3.84 6.82
C ALA A 123 17.70 -4.93 6.89
N GLU A 124 18.92 -4.59 7.29
CA GLU A 124 20.01 -5.55 7.47
C GLU A 124 19.68 -6.60 8.55
N ALA A 125 19.14 -6.18 9.68
CA ALA A 125 18.71 -7.08 10.74
C ALA A 125 17.61 -8.05 10.28
N ILE A 126 16.63 -7.56 9.52
CA ILE A 126 15.58 -8.39 8.93
C ILE A 126 16.17 -9.42 7.97
N LEU A 127 17.10 -9.01 7.09
CA LEU A 127 17.77 -9.92 6.16
C LEU A 127 18.51 -11.02 6.90
N LYS A 128 19.29 -10.67 7.91
CA LYS A 128 20.03 -11.65 8.72
C LYS A 128 19.12 -12.65 9.41
N SER A 129 17.92 -12.25 9.82
CA SER A 129 16.95 -13.15 10.46
C SER A 129 16.31 -14.15 9.50
N ARG A 130 16.41 -13.93 8.19
CA ARG A 130 15.85 -14.80 7.13
C ARG A 130 16.85 -15.83 6.59
N ILE A 131 18.08 -15.72 6.97
CA ILE A 131 19.16 -16.67 6.62
C ILE A 131 19.24 -17.80 7.71
#